data_4ff729408111fe8f5dacce94a1ce3a10
#
_entry.id   4ff729408111fe8f5dacce94a1ce3a10
#
_cell.length_a   1.000
_cell.length_b   1.000
_cell.length_c   1.000
_cell.angle_alpha   90.00
_cell.angle_beta   90.00
_cell.angle_gamma   90.00
#
_symmetry.space_group_name_H-M   'P 1'
#
loop_
_entity.id
_entity.type
_entity.pdbx_description
1 polymer ?
#
loop_
_entity_poly.entity_id
_entity_poly.type
_entity_poly.pdbx_seq_one_letter_code
_entity_poly.pdbx_strand_id
1 'polypeptide(L)'
;MSALIRTRAVSLVAHRKGSRSTIPSLSRTLLREVRSIIDSTYISEFDGGIGIVEMLFRCNILALVGGGQHPKFPMNKVLLWDDHQYKCIGELSFKTFVKAVRLRKDKVVVVLENRIYVYNFADLRLLDAIDTFDNPKGLCALSADPNISILANLDKKKGAIRITNYDKNTNLLIEGH
;
A
#
# COMPACT_ATOMS: atom_id res chain seq x y z
N MET A 1 14.31 10.04 6.15
CA MET A 1 14.48 9.08 5.03
C MET A 1 13.11 8.72 4.52
N SER A 2 12.81 9.12 3.31
CA SER A 2 11.48 9.36 2.80
C SER A 2 10.67 8.10 2.48
N ALA A 3 9.34 8.20 2.56
CA ALA A 3 8.35 7.18 2.19
C ALA A 3 8.58 6.62 0.77
N LEU A 4 9.17 7.41 -0.13
CA LEU A 4 9.51 7.02 -1.51
C LEU A 4 10.52 5.86 -1.58
N ILE A 5 11.46 5.80 -0.64
CA ILE A 5 12.49 4.74 -0.58
C ILE A 5 11.86 3.43 -0.11
N ARG A 6 10.86 3.49 0.77
CA ARG A 6 10.15 2.31 1.28
C ARG A 6 9.27 1.65 0.22
N THR A 7 8.54 2.44 -0.54
CA THR A 7 7.66 1.95 -1.62
C THR A 7 8.46 1.26 -2.74
N ARG A 8 9.66 1.77 -3.07
CA ARG A 8 10.53 1.17 -4.08
C ARG A 8 11.15 -0.16 -3.63
N ALA A 9 11.48 -0.31 -2.34
CA ALA A 9 12.05 -1.55 -1.83
C ALA A 9 11.04 -2.71 -1.88
N VAL A 10 9.78 -2.46 -1.52
CA VAL A 10 8.71 -3.46 -1.52
C VAL A 10 8.29 -3.82 -2.94
N SER A 11 8.20 -2.86 -3.86
CA SER A 11 7.87 -3.11 -5.27
C SER A 11 8.98 -3.91 -5.99
N LEU A 12 10.25 -3.77 -5.58
CA LEU A 12 11.37 -4.51 -6.17
C LEU A 12 11.40 -5.99 -5.77
N VAL A 13 10.92 -6.33 -4.59
CA VAL A 13 10.87 -7.73 -4.12
C VAL A 13 9.79 -8.53 -4.85
N ALA A 14 8.66 -7.90 -5.18
CA ALA A 14 7.57 -8.56 -5.90
C ALA A 14 7.91 -8.90 -7.37
N HIS A 15 8.93 -8.28 -7.98
CA HIS A 15 9.27 -8.43 -9.41
C HIS A 15 10.45 -9.36 -9.71
N ARG A 16 11.06 -10.02 -8.71
CA ARG A 16 12.29 -10.78 -8.91
C ARG A 16 12.10 -12.29 -9.05
N LYS A 17 11.57 -12.71 -10.22
CA LYS A 17 12.04 -13.95 -10.86
C LYS A 17 12.57 -13.60 -12.26
N GLY A 18 13.89 -13.37 -12.34
CA GLY A 18 14.63 -13.36 -13.61
C GLY A 18 15.16 -12.02 -14.07
N SER A 19 16.20 -11.50 -13.45
CA SER A 19 17.40 -10.92 -14.05
C SER A 19 18.30 -10.29 -12.98
N ARG A 20 19.60 -10.50 -13.10
CA ARG A 20 20.62 -9.84 -12.27
C ARG A 20 20.68 -8.37 -12.65
N SER A 21 20.34 -7.48 -11.75
CA SER A 21 20.73 -6.08 -11.81
C SER A 21 21.14 -5.60 -10.41
N THR A 22 22.30 -4.99 -10.35
CA THR A 22 22.95 -4.43 -9.17
C THR A 22 22.12 -3.29 -8.60
N ILE A 23 21.66 -3.41 -7.36
CA ILE A 23 20.91 -2.39 -6.64
C ILE A 23 21.89 -1.58 -5.80
N PRO A 24 21.89 -0.22 -5.89
CA PRO A 24 22.71 0.62 -5.01
C PRO A 24 22.21 0.46 -3.57
N SER A 25 23.15 0.32 -2.65
CA SER A 25 23.08 0.13 -1.23
C SER A 25 21.83 0.70 -0.50
N LEU A 26 20.71 0.01 -0.54
CA LEU A 26 19.76 0.03 0.56
C LEU A 26 20.40 -0.71 1.73
N SER A 27 20.37 -0.09 2.91
CA SER A 27 20.97 -0.66 4.12
C SER A 27 20.64 -2.16 4.19
N ARG A 28 21.67 -2.99 4.27
CA ARG A 28 21.55 -4.45 4.38
C ARG A 28 20.60 -4.88 5.51
N THR A 29 20.42 -4.04 6.50
CA THR A 29 19.52 -4.21 7.63
C THR A 29 18.05 -4.14 7.21
N LEU A 30 17.66 -3.19 6.36
CA LEU A 30 16.28 -3.02 5.90
C LEU A 30 15.86 -4.13 4.92
N LEU A 31 16.80 -4.55 4.06
CA LEU A 31 16.62 -5.71 3.20
C LEU A 31 16.58 -7.02 4.01
N ARG A 32 17.30 -7.09 5.12
CA ARG A 32 17.31 -8.25 6.02
C ARG A 32 16.03 -8.32 6.85
N GLU A 33 15.48 -7.18 7.31
CA GLU A 33 14.19 -7.12 8.01
C GLU A 33 13.02 -7.43 7.08
N VAL A 34 12.97 -6.83 5.90
CA VAL A 34 11.95 -7.16 4.87
C VAL A 34 12.11 -8.61 4.41
N ARG A 35 13.34 -9.10 4.26
CA ARG A 35 13.61 -10.49 3.90
C ARG A 35 13.30 -11.45 5.05
N SER A 36 13.54 -11.08 6.30
CA SER A 36 13.17 -11.86 7.48
C SER A 36 11.64 -11.96 7.64
N ILE A 37 10.92 -10.89 7.36
CA ILE A 37 9.45 -10.87 7.32
C ILE A 37 8.91 -11.69 6.12
N ILE A 38 9.66 -11.66 5.01
CA ILE A 38 9.33 -12.39 3.78
C ILE A 38 9.88 -13.84 3.81
N ASP A 39 11.05 -14.09 4.38
CA ASP A 39 11.69 -15.41 4.49
C ASP A 39 11.32 -16.15 5.80
N SER A 40 10.64 -15.49 6.76
CA SER A 40 10.05 -16.20 7.89
C SER A 40 9.04 -17.21 7.33
N THR A 41 9.14 -18.44 7.75
CA THR A 41 8.44 -19.70 7.52
C THR A 41 7.13 -19.69 6.71
N TYR A 42 6.55 -18.51 6.45
CA TYR A 42 5.24 -18.29 5.82
C TYR A 42 5.27 -18.16 4.30
N ILE A 43 6.40 -17.73 3.70
CA ILE A 43 6.47 -17.70 2.23
C ILE A 43 6.64 -19.08 1.64
N SER A 44 7.22 -20.02 2.39
CA SER A 44 7.23 -21.43 2.00
C SER A 44 5.85 -22.09 2.11
N GLU A 45 4.96 -21.56 2.97
CA GLU A 45 3.55 -21.97 3.04
C GLU A 45 2.65 -21.20 2.07
N PHE A 46 3.10 -20.04 1.55
CA PHE A 46 2.39 -19.31 0.51
C PHE A 46 2.75 -19.88 -0.87
N ASP A 47 2.11 -20.94 -1.22
CA ASP A 47 2.15 -21.53 -2.58
C ASP A 47 1.35 -20.60 -3.54
N GLY A 48 1.92 -19.41 -3.84
CA GLY A 48 1.28 -18.41 -4.69
C GLY A 48 1.90 -17.03 -4.59
N GLY A 49 1.62 -16.18 -5.59
CA GLY A 49 2.18 -14.83 -5.71
C GLY A 49 1.50 -13.79 -4.81
N ILE A 50 2.31 -12.93 -4.21
CA ILE A 50 1.87 -11.69 -3.57
C ILE A 50 2.28 -10.53 -4.46
N GLY A 51 1.32 -9.67 -4.83
CA GLY A 51 1.54 -8.53 -5.73
C GLY A 51 1.87 -7.23 -5.00
N ILE A 52 1.22 -6.99 -3.84
CA ILE A 52 1.41 -5.78 -3.06
C ILE A 52 1.65 -6.16 -1.61
N VAL A 53 2.70 -5.58 -1.03
CA VAL A 53 3.01 -5.64 0.40
C VAL A 53 3.28 -4.22 0.87
N GLU A 54 2.53 -3.76 1.84
CA GLU A 54 2.75 -2.46 2.50
C GLU A 54 2.85 -2.69 4.00
N MET A 55 3.88 -2.12 4.63
CA MET A 55 4.11 -2.26 6.07
C MET A 55 3.68 -0.98 6.79
N LEU A 56 3.02 -1.13 7.94
CA LEU A 56 2.70 -0.03 8.82
C LEU A 56 3.96 0.40 9.60
N PHE A 57 4.69 1.40 9.11
CA PHE A 57 5.95 1.88 9.69
C PHE A 57 6.95 0.73 9.96
N ARG A 58 7.35 0.55 11.24
CA ARG A 58 8.19 -0.55 11.74
C ARG A 58 7.39 -1.45 12.69
N CYS A 59 6.12 -1.66 12.39
CA CYS A 59 5.24 -2.53 13.14
C CYS A 59 5.12 -3.89 12.46
N ASN A 60 4.56 -4.83 13.18
CA ASN A 60 4.23 -6.18 12.72
C ASN A 60 2.96 -6.24 11.84
N ILE A 61 2.38 -5.12 11.46
CA ILE A 61 1.17 -5.08 10.63
C ILE A 61 1.54 -4.86 9.16
N LEU A 62 1.06 -5.75 8.32
CA LEU A 62 1.24 -5.75 6.87
C LEU A 62 -0.13 -5.69 6.17
N ALA A 63 -0.20 -4.96 5.07
CA ALA A 63 -1.29 -5.11 4.11
C ALA A 63 -0.79 -5.95 2.93
N LEU A 64 -1.50 -7.00 2.61
CA LEU A 64 -1.14 -7.97 1.57
C LEU A 64 -2.23 -8.00 0.50
N VAL A 65 -1.83 -8.05 -0.77
CA VAL A 65 -2.71 -8.25 -1.92
C VAL A 65 -2.09 -9.31 -2.82
N GLY A 66 -2.89 -10.25 -3.29
CA GLY A 66 -2.42 -11.28 -4.22
C GLY A 66 -1.96 -10.72 -5.56
N GLY A 67 -1.07 -11.43 -6.23
CA GLY A 67 -0.57 -11.03 -7.54
C GLY A 67 0.25 -12.12 -8.23
N GLY A 68 0.67 -11.86 -9.47
CA GLY A 68 1.39 -12.84 -10.28
C GLY A 68 0.46 -13.79 -11.05
N GLN A 69 1.03 -14.84 -11.64
CA GLN A 69 0.29 -15.81 -12.46
C GLN A 69 -0.64 -16.70 -11.62
N HIS A 70 -0.20 -17.04 -10.39
CA HIS A 70 -0.96 -17.82 -9.43
C HIS A 70 -1.03 -17.05 -8.12
N PRO A 71 -1.98 -16.10 -7.99
CA PRO A 71 -2.06 -15.28 -6.79
C PRO A 71 -2.53 -16.11 -5.59
N LYS A 72 -1.85 -16.00 -4.45
CA LYS A 72 -2.23 -16.65 -3.19
C LYS A 72 -3.56 -16.11 -2.66
N PHE A 73 -3.78 -14.81 -2.81
CA PHE A 73 -5.00 -14.12 -2.42
C PHE A 73 -5.61 -13.43 -3.63
N PRO A 74 -6.94 -13.22 -3.64
CA PRO A 74 -7.58 -12.44 -4.71
C PRO A 74 -6.95 -11.05 -4.86
N MET A 75 -6.71 -10.62 -6.10
CA MET A 75 -6.11 -9.32 -6.41
C MET A 75 -7.04 -8.13 -6.10
N ASN A 76 -8.29 -8.39 -5.81
CA ASN A 76 -9.31 -7.43 -5.39
C ASN A 76 -9.57 -7.42 -3.88
N LYS A 77 -8.70 -8.05 -3.10
CA LYS A 77 -8.78 -8.07 -1.64
C LYS A 77 -7.50 -7.55 -1.01
N VAL A 78 -7.65 -6.82 0.08
CA VAL A 78 -6.56 -6.41 0.97
C VAL A 78 -6.70 -7.18 2.26
N LEU A 79 -5.67 -7.93 2.63
CA LEU A 79 -5.58 -8.62 3.91
C LEU A 79 -4.68 -7.80 4.84
N LEU A 80 -5.16 -7.50 6.03
CA LEU A 80 -4.35 -6.94 7.10
C LEU A 80 -3.83 -8.10 7.95
N TRP A 81 -2.52 -8.29 7.93
CA TRP A 81 -1.82 -9.39 8.57
C TRP A 81 -1.04 -8.88 9.77
N ASP A 82 -1.22 -9.53 10.92
CA ASP A 82 -0.38 -9.33 12.09
C ASP A 82 0.70 -10.41 12.13
N ASP A 83 1.94 -10.04 11.83
CA ASP A 83 3.07 -10.95 11.78
C ASP A 83 3.50 -11.45 13.17
N HIS A 84 3.20 -10.72 14.24
CA HIS A 84 3.48 -11.16 15.59
C HIS A 84 2.48 -12.23 16.08
N GLN A 85 1.20 -12.08 15.72
CA GLN A 85 0.15 -13.05 16.08
C GLN A 85 -0.05 -14.12 15.02
N TYR A 86 0.62 -14.01 13.89
CA TYR A 86 0.51 -14.92 12.74
C TYR A 86 -0.92 -15.12 12.27
N LYS A 87 -1.69 -14.04 12.17
CA LYS A 87 -3.08 -14.11 11.74
C LYS A 87 -3.53 -12.91 10.93
N CYS A 88 -4.55 -13.14 10.10
CA CYS A 88 -5.29 -12.07 9.46
C CYS A 88 -6.17 -11.37 10.51
N ILE A 89 -5.99 -10.06 10.67
CA ILE A 89 -6.75 -9.21 11.60
C ILE A 89 -7.87 -8.42 10.91
N GLY A 90 -7.89 -8.39 9.59
CA GLY A 90 -8.93 -7.72 8.83
C GLY A 90 -8.83 -7.99 7.33
N GLU A 91 -9.96 -7.91 6.65
CA GLU A 91 -10.06 -8.09 5.20
C GLU A 91 -10.94 -6.99 4.61
N LEU A 92 -10.50 -6.40 3.51
CA LEU A 92 -11.25 -5.46 2.70
C LEU A 92 -11.42 -6.02 1.29
N SER A 93 -12.65 -6.12 0.80
CA SER A 93 -12.97 -6.66 -0.52
C SER A 93 -13.52 -5.58 -1.44
N PHE A 94 -13.09 -5.59 -2.70
CA PHE A 94 -13.43 -4.59 -3.70
C PHE A 94 -14.00 -5.25 -4.95
N LYS A 95 -14.65 -4.44 -5.80
CA LYS A 95 -15.19 -4.92 -7.08
C LYS A 95 -14.11 -5.05 -8.17
N THR A 96 -13.05 -4.24 -8.08
CA THR A 96 -11.94 -4.19 -9.03
C THR A 96 -10.61 -4.46 -8.36
N PHE A 97 -9.56 -4.68 -9.15
CA PHE A 97 -8.24 -4.99 -8.63
C PHE A 97 -7.64 -3.81 -7.87
N VAL A 98 -6.96 -4.14 -6.77
CA VAL A 98 -6.20 -3.18 -5.98
C VAL A 98 -4.92 -2.83 -6.73
N LYS A 99 -4.65 -1.53 -6.87
CA LYS A 99 -3.45 -1.00 -7.55
C LYS A 99 -2.37 -0.57 -6.55
N ALA A 100 -2.77 -0.09 -5.38
CA ALA A 100 -1.85 0.24 -4.30
C ALA A 100 -2.57 0.24 -2.95
N VAL A 101 -1.80 0.08 -1.89
CA VAL A 101 -2.26 0.25 -0.50
C VAL A 101 -1.29 1.19 0.20
N ARG A 102 -1.79 2.04 1.10
CA ARG A 102 -0.97 2.84 2.02
C ARG A 102 -1.51 2.67 3.42
N LEU A 103 -0.60 2.44 4.34
CA LEU A 103 -0.91 2.26 5.75
C LEU A 103 -0.41 3.45 6.58
N ARG A 104 -1.24 3.86 7.50
CA ARG A 104 -0.93 4.80 8.57
C ARG A 104 -1.54 4.27 9.88
N LYS A 105 -1.07 4.72 11.02
CA LYS A 105 -1.56 4.27 12.33
C LYS A 105 -3.08 4.41 12.53
N ASP A 106 -3.69 5.37 11.84
CA ASP A 106 -5.10 5.74 11.95
C ASP A 106 -5.91 5.46 10.66
N LYS A 107 -5.23 5.16 9.54
CA LYS A 107 -5.89 5.00 8.23
C LYS A 107 -5.31 3.88 7.39
N VAL A 108 -6.20 3.23 6.65
CA VAL A 108 -5.88 2.33 5.54
C VAL A 108 -6.40 2.98 4.26
N VAL A 109 -5.52 3.27 3.32
CA VAL A 109 -5.88 3.84 2.02
C VAL A 109 -5.70 2.77 0.96
N VAL A 110 -6.77 2.45 0.25
CA VAL A 110 -6.77 1.44 -0.83
C VAL A 110 -7.06 2.14 -2.15
N VAL A 111 -6.13 2.00 -3.08
CA VAL A 111 -6.19 2.62 -4.40
C VAL A 111 -6.65 1.59 -5.42
N LEU A 112 -7.76 1.86 -6.07
CA LEU A 112 -8.25 1.15 -7.24
C LEU A 112 -7.95 1.99 -8.50
N GLU A 113 -8.35 1.52 -9.65
CA GLU A 113 -8.07 2.19 -10.93
C GLU A 113 -8.76 3.56 -11.04
N ASN A 114 -10.02 3.67 -10.61
CA ASN A 114 -10.85 4.88 -10.76
C ASN A 114 -11.37 5.42 -9.42
N ARG A 115 -10.95 4.84 -8.30
CA ARG A 115 -11.44 5.21 -6.98
C ARG A 115 -10.44 4.88 -5.89
N ILE A 116 -10.41 5.73 -4.87
CA ILE A 116 -9.64 5.51 -3.64
C ILE A 116 -10.61 5.39 -2.49
N TYR A 117 -10.37 4.42 -1.63
CA TYR A 117 -11.10 4.22 -0.39
C TYR A 117 -10.19 4.50 0.80
N VAL A 118 -10.68 5.26 1.75
CA VAL A 118 -9.99 5.58 3.00
C VAL A 118 -10.79 4.98 4.14
N TYR A 119 -10.15 4.10 4.89
CA TYR A 119 -10.75 3.43 6.06
C TYR A 119 -10.06 3.88 7.34
N ASN A 120 -10.79 3.90 8.43
CA ASN A 120 -10.21 3.97 9.76
C ASN A 120 -9.49 2.65 10.04
N PHE A 121 -8.26 2.73 10.53
CA PHE A 121 -7.46 1.52 10.79
C PHE A 121 -8.01 0.68 11.95
N ALA A 122 -8.60 1.30 12.97
CA ALA A 122 -9.01 0.63 14.21
C ALA A 122 -10.22 -0.30 14.03
N ASP A 123 -11.20 0.13 13.24
CA ASP A 123 -12.48 -0.57 13.06
C ASP A 123 -12.84 -0.88 11.60
N LEU A 124 -11.96 -0.51 10.68
CA LEU A 124 -12.12 -0.67 9.24
C LEU A 124 -13.40 -0.03 8.68
N ARG A 125 -13.93 1.00 9.37
CA ARG A 125 -15.05 1.78 8.86
C ARG A 125 -14.60 2.67 7.72
N LEU A 126 -15.40 2.74 6.68
CA LEU A 126 -15.17 3.64 5.56
C LEU A 126 -15.29 5.09 6.03
N LEU A 127 -14.22 5.87 5.85
CA LEU A 127 -14.17 7.31 6.14
C LEU A 127 -14.45 8.14 4.91
N ASP A 128 -13.89 7.72 3.75
CA ASP A 128 -13.98 8.49 2.52
C ASP A 128 -13.89 7.57 1.29
N ALA A 129 -14.53 8.00 0.19
CA ALA A 129 -14.50 7.32 -1.09
C ALA A 129 -14.34 8.37 -2.20
N ILE A 130 -13.14 8.47 -2.76
CA ILE A 130 -12.72 9.53 -3.68
C ILE A 130 -12.68 8.95 -5.09
N ASP A 131 -13.47 9.52 -6.00
CA ASP A 131 -13.36 9.21 -7.43
C ASP A 131 -12.12 9.87 -8.02
N THR A 132 -11.39 9.11 -8.84
CA THR A 132 -10.17 9.58 -9.48
C THR A 132 -10.27 9.41 -10.99
N PHE A 133 -9.44 10.17 -11.72
CA PHE A 133 -9.12 9.82 -13.10
C PHE A 133 -8.39 8.47 -13.12
N ASP A 134 -8.31 7.82 -14.30
CA ASP A 134 -7.66 6.53 -14.49
C ASP A 134 -6.27 6.48 -13.86
N ASN A 135 -6.10 5.57 -12.90
CA ASN A 135 -4.90 5.43 -12.08
C ASN A 135 -4.35 3.98 -12.13
N PRO A 136 -3.96 3.48 -13.29
CA PRO A 136 -3.50 2.10 -13.43
C PRO A 136 -2.21 1.83 -12.63
N LYS A 137 -1.43 2.89 -12.33
CA LYS A 137 -0.19 2.81 -11.55
C LYS A 137 -0.40 2.90 -10.03
N GLY A 138 -1.63 3.15 -9.57
CA GLY A 138 -1.92 3.30 -8.14
C GLY A 138 -1.22 4.51 -7.49
N LEU A 139 -1.14 5.64 -8.21
CA LEU A 139 -0.47 6.85 -7.73
C LEU A 139 -1.24 7.44 -6.55
N CYS A 140 -0.60 7.47 -5.40
CA CYS A 140 -1.14 8.01 -4.16
C CYS A 140 0.00 8.20 -3.16
N ALA A 141 -0.05 9.27 -2.40
CA ALA A 141 0.88 9.54 -1.31
C ALA A 141 0.11 9.88 -0.03
N LEU A 142 0.46 9.19 1.04
CA LEU A 142 -0.09 9.43 2.38
C LEU A 142 1.04 9.93 3.27
N SER A 143 0.76 10.97 4.06
CA SER A 143 1.73 11.54 5.01
C SER A 143 2.23 10.48 5.98
N ALA A 144 3.56 10.39 6.14
CA ALA A 144 4.20 9.54 7.13
C ALA A 144 4.28 10.21 8.52
N ASP A 145 4.05 11.52 8.62
CA ASP A 145 4.07 12.25 9.87
C ASP A 145 2.86 11.84 10.73
N PRO A 146 3.07 11.38 11.97
CA PRO A 146 1.98 10.97 12.85
C PRO A 146 1.04 12.13 13.23
N ASN A 147 1.47 13.37 13.12
CA ASN A 147 0.71 14.55 13.51
C ASN A 147 -0.03 15.21 12.34
N ILE A 148 0.27 14.82 11.11
CA ILE A 148 -0.29 15.47 9.92
C ILE A 148 -0.91 14.41 9.01
N SER A 149 -2.23 14.42 8.87
CA SER A 149 -2.99 13.46 8.07
C SER A 149 -3.32 14.03 6.69
N ILE A 150 -2.38 13.94 5.77
CA ILE A 150 -2.54 14.44 4.40
C ILE A 150 -2.50 13.28 3.42
N LEU A 151 -3.48 13.26 2.52
CA LEU A 151 -3.55 12.38 1.37
C LEU A 151 -3.43 13.20 0.09
N ALA A 152 -2.49 12.85 -0.78
CA ALA A 152 -2.38 13.39 -2.13
C ALA A 152 -2.69 12.29 -3.15
N ASN A 153 -3.61 12.57 -4.06
CA ASN A 153 -4.08 11.63 -5.07
C ASN A 153 -4.45 12.33 -6.38
N LEU A 154 -4.62 11.55 -7.44
CA LEU A 154 -5.19 12.07 -8.68
C LEU A 154 -6.64 12.50 -8.44
N ASP A 155 -7.02 13.63 -9.00
CA ASP A 155 -8.41 14.07 -9.02
C ASP A 155 -9.19 13.38 -10.15
N LYS A 156 -10.51 13.53 -10.16
CA LYS A 156 -11.38 13.10 -11.26
C LYS A 156 -11.08 13.84 -12.55
N LYS A 157 -10.64 15.11 -12.46
CA LYS A 157 -10.21 15.91 -13.60
C LYS A 157 -8.81 15.47 -14.02
N LYS A 158 -8.65 15.12 -15.30
CA LYS A 158 -7.34 14.74 -15.86
C LYS A 158 -6.31 15.86 -15.66
N GLY A 159 -5.12 15.49 -15.17
CA GLY A 159 -4.03 16.43 -14.92
C GLY A 159 -4.13 17.19 -13.60
N ALA A 160 -5.16 16.96 -12.80
CA ALA A 160 -5.30 17.58 -11.50
C ALA A 160 -4.92 16.62 -10.36
N ILE A 161 -4.34 17.17 -9.30
CA ILE A 161 -3.99 16.46 -8.06
C ILE A 161 -4.82 17.06 -6.93
N ARG A 162 -5.48 16.21 -6.18
CA ARG A 162 -6.18 16.57 -4.95
C ARG A 162 -5.30 16.30 -3.75
N ILE A 163 -5.25 17.28 -2.85
CA ILE A 163 -4.60 17.16 -1.54
C ILE A 163 -5.67 17.34 -0.47
N THR A 164 -5.96 16.28 0.25
CA THR A 164 -6.93 16.26 1.35
C THR A 164 -6.18 16.28 2.68
N ASN A 165 -6.46 17.28 3.51
CA ASN A 165 -5.98 17.35 4.88
C ASN A 165 -7.12 16.94 5.81
N TYR A 166 -7.03 15.76 6.40
CA TYR A 166 -8.06 15.20 7.28
C TYR A 166 -8.09 15.86 8.67
N ASP A 167 -6.98 16.46 9.11
CA ASP A 167 -6.94 17.13 10.42
C ASP A 167 -7.67 18.48 10.39
N LYS A 168 -7.56 19.19 9.26
CA LYS A 168 -8.20 20.50 9.05
C LYS A 168 -9.49 20.40 8.26
N ASN A 169 -9.84 19.22 7.77
CA ASN A 169 -10.97 18.98 6.88
C ASN A 169 -10.97 19.91 5.66
N THR A 170 -9.81 20.09 5.03
CA THR A 170 -9.62 20.96 3.88
C THR A 170 -9.12 20.19 2.67
N ASN A 171 -9.58 20.61 1.50
CA ASN A 171 -9.17 20.06 0.20
C ASN A 171 -8.52 21.17 -0.63
N LEU A 172 -7.37 20.87 -1.21
CA LEU A 172 -6.68 21.70 -2.17
C LEU A 172 -6.61 20.96 -3.50
N LEU A 173 -7.01 21.63 -4.58
CA LEU A 173 -6.86 21.11 -5.95
C LEU A 173 -5.70 21.85 -6.61
N ILE A 174 -4.75 21.08 -7.16
CA ILE A 174 -3.63 21.60 -7.94
C ILE A 174 -3.81 21.10 -9.36
N GLU A 175 -3.94 22.03 -10.30
CA GLU A 175 -3.99 21.71 -11.72
C GLU A 175 -2.56 21.65 -12.28
N GLY A 176 -2.20 20.50 -12.85
CA GLY A 176 -0.98 20.31 -13.64
C GLY A 176 -1.22 20.75 -15.08
N HIS A 177 -0.19 21.16 -15.76
CA HIS A 177 -0.22 21.49 -17.19
C HIS A 177 -0.26 20.24 -18.05
#